data_5d4f09573c1abcc428484d5e186bf302
#
_entry.id   5d4f09573c1abcc428484d5e186bf302
#
_cell.length_a   1.000
_cell.length_b   1.000
_cell.length_c   1.000
_cell.angle_alpha   90.00
_cell.angle_beta   90.00
_cell.angle_gamma   90.00
#
_symmetry.space_group_name_H-M   'P 1'
#
loop_
_entity.id
_entity.type
_entity.pdbx_description
1 polymer ?
#
loop_
_entity_poly.entity_id
_entity_poly.type
_entity_poly.pdbx_seq_one_letter_code
_entity_poly.pdbx_strand_id
1 'polypeptide(L)'
;MNKIISFPYLSNYYIPIKYLIEKTTKCKTIIPPPNNKETISLGSRYSPETICMPFKYNLGNYINVLNSGATILIQAGGGCRYGYFAELQESILKDLGYNFTFVNLIKNNHISLTKMYKFAKNLNPKLNIITYIYYLIQSFLIIIYMD
;
A
#
# COMPACT_ATOMS: atom_id res chain seq x y z
N MET A 1 18.24 -0.33 9.13
CA MET A 1 17.01 0.50 9.06
C MET A 1 15.80 -0.38 9.29
N ASN A 2 14.92 -0.02 10.22
CA ASN A 2 13.66 -0.73 10.41
C ASN A 2 12.78 -0.54 9.18
N LYS A 3 12.39 -1.63 8.53
CA LYS A 3 11.47 -1.59 7.39
C LYS A 3 10.04 -1.44 7.92
N ILE A 4 9.40 -0.35 7.58
CA ILE A 4 8.03 -0.02 7.97
C ILE A 4 7.19 0.12 6.72
N ILE A 5 6.13 -0.69 6.62
CA ILE A 5 5.28 -0.79 5.43
C ILE A 5 4.03 0.05 5.64
N SER A 6 3.56 0.69 4.56
CA SER A 6 2.24 1.32 4.53
C SER A 6 1.58 1.16 3.17
N PHE A 7 0.28 1.48 3.12
CA PHE A 7 -0.59 1.39 1.95
C PHE A 7 -1.66 2.49 2.04
N PRO A 8 -2.44 2.78 0.97
CA PRO A 8 -3.52 3.76 1.02
C PRO A 8 -4.60 3.40 2.04
N TYR A 9 -5.34 4.38 2.52
CA TYR A 9 -6.46 4.15 3.43
C TYR A 9 -7.57 3.32 2.76
N LEU A 10 -7.98 2.25 3.41
CA LEU A 10 -8.93 1.26 2.89
C LEU A 10 -10.09 0.99 3.86
N SER A 11 -10.49 2.00 4.67
CA SER A 11 -11.48 1.80 5.72
C SER A 11 -11.11 0.60 6.60
N ASN A 12 -12.06 -0.16 7.10
CA ASN A 12 -11.81 -1.32 7.97
C ASN A 12 -11.05 -2.48 7.30
N TYR A 13 -10.97 -2.49 5.96
CA TYR A 13 -10.18 -3.50 5.24
C TYR A 13 -8.66 -3.41 5.50
N TYR A 14 -8.20 -2.37 6.19
CA TYR A 14 -6.82 -2.33 6.65
C TYR A 14 -6.49 -3.48 7.62
N ILE A 15 -7.47 -4.00 8.36
CA ILE A 15 -7.26 -5.06 9.38
C ILE A 15 -6.71 -6.34 8.75
N PRO A 16 -7.39 -6.99 7.77
CA PRO A 16 -6.88 -8.19 7.12
C PRO A 16 -5.58 -7.92 6.34
N ILE A 17 -5.44 -6.74 5.72
CA ILE A 17 -4.24 -6.38 4.97
C ILE A 17 -3.04 -6.23 5.90
N LYS A 18 -3.19 -5.52 7.01
CA LYS A 18 -2.17 -5.40 8.04
C LYS A 18 -1.77 -6.78 8.57
N TYR A 19 -2.75 -7.61 8.91
CA TYR A 19 -2.50 -8.98 9.37
C TYR A 19 -1.64 -9.76 8.37
N LEU A 20 -2.02 -9.77 7.10
CA LEU A 20 -1.29 -10.48 6.04
C LEU A 20 0.14 -9.96 5.91
N ILE A 21 0.32 -8.65 5.81
CA ILE A 21 1.63 -8.02 5.67
C ILE A 21 2.52 -8.35 6.85
N GLU A 22 2.07 -8.12 8.08
CA GLU A 22 2.90 -8.33 9.29
C GLU A 22 3.24 -9.81 9.51
N LYS A 23 2.30 -10.73 9.22
CA LYS A 23 2.57 -12.18 9.36
C LYS A 23 3.54 -12.70 8.30
N THR A 24 3.44 -12.22 7.07
CA THR A 24 4.26 -12.73 5.96
C THR A 24 5.63 -12.03 5.89
N THR A 25 5.71 -10.73 6.12
CA THR A 25 6.95 -9.95 5.98
C THR A 25 7.75 -9.80 7.27
N LYS A 26 7.10 -9.96 8.45
CA LYS A 26 7.65 -9.63 9.78
C LYS A 26 8.01 -8.15 9.97
N CYS A 27 7.52 -7.28 9.09
CA CYS A 27 7.70 -5.83 9.20
C CYS A 27 6.51 -5.20 9.92
N LYS A 28 6.74 -4.08 10.59
CA LYS A 28 5.66 -3.25 11.16
C LYS A 28 4.90 -2.53 10.05
N THR A 29 3.62 -2.26 10.30
CA THR A 29 2.75 -1.53 9.37
C THR A 29 2.24 -0.25 10.02
N ILE A 30 2.36 0.87 9.32
CA ILE A 30 1.68 2.13 9.65
C ILE A 30 0.39 2.21 8.85
N ILE A 31 -0.73 2.41 9.55
CA ILE A 31 -2.03 2.61 8.93
C ILE A 31 -2.21 4.11 8.66
N PRO A 32 -2.52 4.52 7.43
CA PRO A 32 -2.80 5.92 7.14
C PRO A 32 -4.05 6.40 7.87
N PRO A 33 -4.13 7.70 8.22
CA PRO A 33 -5.33 8.26 8.81
C PRO A 33 -6.52 8.18 7.82
N PRO A 34 -7.77 8.19 8.33
CA PRO A 34 -8.94 8.26 7.48
C PRO A 34 -8.88 9.45 6.51
N ASN A 35 -9.41 9.25 5.30
CA ASN A 35 -9.50 10.31 4.31
C ASN A 35 -10.38 11.47 4.82
N ASN A 36 -9.82 12.66 4.85
CA ASN A 36 -10.48 13.88 5.28
C ASN A 36 -10.08 15.08 4.39
N LYS A 37 -10.55 16.27 4.73
CA LYS A 37 -10.24 17.49 3.96
C LYS A 37 -8.74 17.81 3.92
N GLU A 38 -8.01 17.51 4.99
CA GLU A 38 -6.56 17.73 5.06
C GLU A 38 -5.82 16.76 4.14
N THR A 39 -6.21 15.47 4.14
CA THR A 39 -5.63 14.45 3.25
C THR A 39 -5.80 14.83 1.78
N ILE A 40 -7.02 15.26 1.38
CA ILE A 40 -7.25 15.65 -0.01
C ILE A 40 -6.54 16.95 -0.38
N SER A 41 -6.51 17.93 0.52
CA SER A 41 -5.79 19.18 0.31
C SER A 41 -4.29 18.94 0.09
N LEU A 42 -3.70 18.07 0.93
CA LEU A 42 -2.30 17.68 0.83
C LEU A 42 -2.00 16.95 -0.49
N GLY A 43 -2.81 15.97 -0.85
CA GLY A 43 -2.64 15.25 -2.12
C GLY A 43 -2.90 16.14 -3.35
N SER A 44 -3.88 17.04 -3.28
CA SER A 44 -4.21 17.98 -4.38
C SER A 44 -3.10 18.98 -4.66
N ARG A 45 -2.36 19.40 -3.63
CA ARG A 45 -1.25 20.36 -3.75
C ARG A 45 -0.15 19.85 -4.70
N TYR A 46 0.08 18.55 -4.72
CA TYR A 46 1.18 17.92 -5.46
C TYR A 46 0.71 17.05 -6.63
N SER A 47 -0.59 16.91 -6.82
CA SER A 47 -1.18 16.18 -7.94
C SER A 47 -1.45 17.09 -9.12
N PRO A 48 -1.45 16.56 -10.36
CA PRO A 48 -2.01 17.26 -11.53
C PRO A 48 -3.47 17.66 -11.26
N GLU A 49 -3.89 18.85 -11.75
CA GLU A 49 -5.25 19.37 -11.50
C GLU A 49 -6.34 18.42 -12.00
N THR A 50 -6.14 17.84 -13.17
CA THR A 50 -7.13 17.02 -13.88
C THR A 50 -7.19 15.58 -13.38
N ILE A 51 -6.32 15.19 -12.42
CA ILE A 51 -6.31 13.82 -11.90
C ILE A 51 -7.53 13.54 -11.01
N CYS A 52 -7.96 12.29 -10.99
CA CYS A 52 -9.13 11.88 -10.21
C CYS A 52 -8.90 11.97 -8.68
N MET A 53 -10.01 12.10 -7.93
CA MET A 53 -9.99 12.22 -6.48
C MET A 53 -9.32 11.04 -5.75
N PRO A 54 -9.54 9.77 -6.14
CA PRO A 54 -8.83 8.65 -5.51
C PRO A 54 -7.30 8.77 -5.57
N PHE A 55 -6.75 9.27 -6.65
CA PHE A 55 -5.32 9.53 -6.76
C PHE A 55 -4.85 10.54 -5.70
N LYS A 56 -5.59 11.66 -5.57
CA LYS A 56 -5.28 12.73 -4.62
C LYS A 56 -5.32 12.24 -3.17
N TYR A 57 -6.34 11.45 -2.80
CA TYR A 57 -6.40 10.83 -1.49
C TYR A 57 -5.23 9.87 -1.23
N ASN A 58 -4.92 9.01 -2.19
CA ASN A 58 -3.80 8.08 -2.06
C ASN A 58 -2.47 8.81 -1.89
N LEU A 59 -2.24 9.86 -2.70
CA LEU A 59 -1.01 10.65 -2.58
C LEU A 59 -0.90 11.33 -1.22
N GLY A 60 -2.00 11.95 -0.74
CA GLY A 60 -2.04 12.56 0.59
C GLY A 60 -1.78 11.54 1.71
N ASN A 61 -2.36 10.33 1.61
CA ASN A 61 -2.08 9.25 2.54
C ASN A 61 -0.61 8.84 2.54
N TYR A 62 0.01 8.69 1.37
CA TYR A 62 1.42 8.35 1.26
C TYR A 62 2.33 9.41 1.89
N ILE A 63 2.04 10.69 1.65
CA ILE A 63 2.79 11.79 2.29
C ILE A 63 2.67 11.70 3.82
N ASN A 64 1.47 11.51 4.35
CA ASN A 64 1.23 11.40 5.79
C ASN A 64 2.01 10.23 6.42
N VAL A 65 1.98 9.06 5.81
CA VAL A 65 2.68 7.89 6.37
C VAL A 65 4.19 7.96 6.20
N LEU A 66 4.70 8.58 5.13
CA LEU A 66 6.13 8.85 4.97
C LEU A 66 6.63 9.80 6.04
N ASN A 67 5.88 10.87 6.34
CA ASN A 67 6.18 11.78 7.45
C ASN A 67 6.13 11.07 8.82
N SER A 68 5.36 9.99 8.93
CA SER A 68 5.27 9.14 10.12
C SER A 68 6.34 8.04 10.18
N GLY A 69 7.24 7.98 9.20
CA GLY A 69 8.38 7.06 9.19
C GLY A 69 8.20 5.78 8.38
N ALA A 70 7.17 5.69 7.52
CA ALA A 70 7.07 4.58 6.57
C ALA A 70 8.27 4.61 5.60
N THR A 71 8.79 3.43 5.27
CA THR A 71 9.94 3.27 4.36
C THR A 71 9.60 2.44 3.12
N ILE A 72 8.47 1.76 3.14
CA ILE A 72 7.96 0.96 2.03
C ILE A 72 6.49 1.30 1.82
N LEU A 73 6.13 1.68 0.61
CA LEU A 73 4.75 1.95 0.21
C LEU A 73 4.26 0.86 -0.73
N ILE A 74 3.04 0.36 -0.49
CA ILE A 74 2.40 -0.64 -1.34
C ILE A 74 1.25 -0.02 -2.11
N GLN A 75 1.24 -0.19 -3.41
CA GLN A 75 0.10 0.06 -4.28
C GLN A 75 -0.54 -1.27 -4.67
N ALA A 76 -1.74 -1.53 -4.17
CA ALA A 76 -2.47 -2.78 -4.40
C ALA A 76 -3.92 -2.56 -4.87
N GLY A 77 -4.26 -1.37 -5.30
CA GLY A 77 -5.60 -1.05 -5.75
C GLY A 77 -5.59 0.08 -6.75
N GLY A 78 -6.74 0.33 -7.35
CA GLY A 78 -6.90 1.38 -8.33
C GLY A 78 -6.57 0.88 -9.73
N GLY A 79 -7.45 0.04 -10.27
CA GLY A 79 -7.53 -0.18 -11.70
C GLY A 79 -7.90 1.13 -12.39
N CYS A 80 -6.98 2.08 -12.41
CA CYS A 80 -7.16 3.24 -13.27
C CYS A 80 -7.11 2.77 -14.72
N ARG A 81 -8.07 3.20 -15.50
CA ARG A 81 -8.12 2.94 -16.94
C ARG A 81 -6.81 3.27 -17.67
N TYR A 82 -6.02 4.18 -17.11
CA TYR A 82 -4.75 4.64 -17.66
C TYR A 82 -3.51 3.94 -17.08
N GLY A 83 -3.66 3.09 -16.07
CA GLY A 83 -2.62 2.17 -15.60
C GLY A 83 -1.39 2.77 -14.89
N TYR A 84 -1.23 4.09 -14.85
CA TYR A 84 0.01 4.76 -14.39
C TYR A 84 -0.06 5.37 -12.98
N PHE A 85 -0.99 4.93 -12.13
CA PHE A 85 -1.13 5.49 -10.79
C PHE A 85 0.13 5.32 -9.94
N ALA A 86 0.69 4.15 -9.97
CA ALA A 86 1.84 3.82 -9.14
C ALA A 86 3.08 4.62 -9.54
N GLU A 87 3.37 4.64 -10.82
CA GLU A 87 4.54 5.29 -11.39
C GLU A 87 4.50 6.81 -11.17
N LEU A 88 3.33 7.42 -11.37
CA LEU A 88 3.14 8.86 -11.18
C LEU A 88 3.23 9.24 -9.69
N GLN A 89 2.61 8.45 -8.79
CA GLN A 89 2.71 8.68 -7.35
C GLN A 89 4.15 8.52 -6.86
N GLU A 90 4.85 7.49 -7.32
CA GLU A 90 6.25 7.27 -6.99
C GLU A 90 7.14 8.44 -7.45
N SER A 91 6.95 8.93 -8.68
CA SER A 91 7.68 10.08 -9.21
C SER A 91 7.46 11.33 -8.37
N ILE A 92 6.20 11.69 -8.12
CA ILE A 92 5.86 12.87 -7.30
C ILE A 92 6.50 12.79 -5.91
N LEU A 93 6.41 11.64 -5.25
CA LEU A 93 6.96 11.47 -3.91
C LEU A 93 8.50 11.55 -3.88
N LYS A 94 9.16 11.06 -4.93
CA LYS A 94 10.61 11.20 -5.09
C LYS A 94 11.02 12.65 -5.34
N ASP A 95 10.28 13.37 -6.17
CA ASP A 95 10.51 14.80 -6.45
C ASP A 95 10.32 15.66 -5.19
N LEU A 96 9.47 15.22 -4.27
CA LEU A 96 9.31 15.82 -2.93
C LEU A 96 10.47 15.49 -1.97
N GLY A 97 11.45 14.70 -2.38
CA GLY A 97 12.66 14.35 -1.60
C GLY A 97 12.48 13.17 -0.64
N TYR A 98 11.37 12.42 -0.70
CA TYR A 98 11.19 11.24 0.13
C TYR A 98 12.09 10.07 -0.33
N ASN A 99 12.70 9.39 0.63
CA ASN A 99 13.47 8.17 0.39
C ASN A 99 12.68 6.94 0.87
N PHE A 100 12.18 6.16 -0.06
CA PHE A 100 11.33 5.00 0.19
C PHE A 100 11.41 3.97 -0.94
N THR A 101 10.91 2.77 -0.68
CA THR A 101 10.69 1.75 -1.71
C THR A 101 9.21 1.72 -2.09
N PHE A 102 8.90 1.85 -3.38
CA PHE A 102 7.53 1.71 -3.89
C PHE A 102 7.30 0.32 -4.46
N VAL A 103 6.22 -0.34 -4.03
CA VAL A 103 5.89 -1.70 -4.43
C VAL A 103 4.54 -1.71 -5.15
N ASN A 104 4.58 -1.84 -6.46
CA ASN A 104 3.39 -1.99 -7.28
C ASN A 104 3.02 -3.48 -7.41
N LEU A 105 1.96 -3.89 -6.71
CA LEU A 105 1.44 -5.27 -6.74
C LEU A 105 0.49 -5.54 -7.90
N ILE A 106 0.19 -4.54 -8.71
CA ILE A 106 -0.74 -4.67 -9.84
C ILE A 106 0.00 -5.23 -11.06
N LYS A 107 -0.65 -6.14 -11.77
CA LYS A 107 -0.26 -6.64 -13.08
C LYS A 107 -1.53 -6.83 -13.92
N ASN A 108 -1.58 -6.26 -15.12
CA ASN A 108 -2.74 -6.36 -16.02
C ASN A 108 -4.06 -5.98 -15.32
N ASN A 109 -4.09 -4.88 -14.56
CA ASN A 109 -5.22 -4.38 -13.77
C ASN A 109 -5.71 -5.31 -12.63
N HIS A 110 -4.97 -6.35 -12.29
CA HIS A 110 -5.29 -7.25 -11.18
C HIS A 110 -4.15 -7.31 -10.16
N ILE A 111 -4.50 -7.60 -8.90
CA ILE A 111 -3.50 -7.86 -7.86
C ILE A 111 -2.77 -9.16 -8.18
N SER A 112 -1.45 -9.11 -8.24
CA SER A 112 -0.62 -10.27 -8.54
C SER A 112 -0.17 -10.96 -7.25
N LEU A 113 -0.78 -12.11 -6.95
CA LEU A 113 -0.40 -12.93 -5.79
C LEU A 113 1.06 -13.39 -5.85
N THR A 114 1.58 -13.63 -7.05
CA THR A 114 2.98 -13.99 -7.24
C THR A 114 3.94 -12.84 -6.91
N LYS A 115 3.60 -11.59 -7.27
CA LYS A 115 4.38 -10.42 -6.85
C LYS A 115 4.31 -10.23 -5.34
N MET A 116 3.13 -10.42 -4.73
CA MET A 116 2.96 -10.34 -3.27
C MET A 116 3.83 -11.37 -2.55
N TYR A 117 3.81 -12.63 -2.99
CA TYR A 117 4.65 -13.67 -2.41
C TYR A 117 6.14 -13.36 -2.54
N LYS A 118 6.59 -12.97 -3.74
CA LYS A 118 8.00 -12.58 -3.99
C LYS A 118 8.42 -11.40 -3.09
N PHE A 119 7.59 -10.39 -2.97
CA PHE A 119 7.84 -9.25 -2.08
C PHE A 119 7.98 -9.70 -0.62
N ALA A 120 7.01 -10.49 -0.12
CA ALA A 120 7.05 -11.02 1.24
C ALA A 120 8.27 -11.91 1.48
N LYS A 121 8.62 -12.77 0.52
CA LYS A 121 9.80 -13.64 0.59
C LYS A 121 11.12 -12.88 0.62
N ASN A 122 11.22 -11.75 -0.10
CA ASN A 122 12.41 -10.89 -0.06
C ASN A 122 12.61 -10.22 1.31
N LEU A 123 11.52 -9.93 2.03
CA LEU A 123 11.58 -9.36 3.37
C LEU A 123 11.75 -10.42 4.46
N ASN A 124 11.18 -11.60 4.26
CA ASN A 124 11.23 -12.73 5.17
C ASN A 124 11.68 -14.00 4.42
N PRO A 125 12.99 -14.25 4.31
CA PRO A 125 13.53 -15.42 3.61
C PRO A 125 13.07 -16.78 4.16
N LYS A 126 12.62 -16.83 5.42
CA LYS A 126 12.09 -18.05 6.06
C LYS A 126 10.64 -18.35 5.66
N LEU A 127 9.95 -17.43 4.98
CA LEU A 127 8.57 -17.64 4.52
C LEU A 127 8.55 -18.73 3.45
N ASN A 128 7.78 -19.81 3.70
CA ASN A 128 7.48 -20.81 2.69
C ASN A 128 6.10 -20.60 2.06
N ILE A 129 5.84 -21.23 0.93
CA ILE A 129 4.59 -21.04 0.19
C ILE A 129 3.37 -21.53 0.96
N ILE A 130 3.49 -22.62 1.72
CA ILE A 130 2.40 -23.18 2.51
C ILE A 130 1.97 -22.19 3.61
N THR A 131 2.94 -21.65 4.33
CA THR A 131 2.69 -20.63 5.37
C THR A 131 2.10 -19.35 4.77
N TYR A 132 2.55 -18.95 3.58
CA TYR A 132 1.98 -17.80 2.88
C TYR A 132 0.52 -18.02 2.51
N ILE A 133 0.17 -19.18 1.93
CA ILE A 133 -1.21 -19.55 1.60
C ILE A 133 -2.08 -19.60 2.86
N TYR A 134 -1.56 -20.16 3.95
CA TYR A 134 -2.27 -20.19 5.23
C TYR A 134 -2.64 -18.77 5.70
N TYR A 135 -1.69 -17.83 5.73
CA TYR A 135 -1.98 -16.43 6.14
C TYR A 135 -2.89 -15.71 5.15
N LEU A 136 -2.81 -16.04 3.86
CA LEU A 136 -3.72 -15.50 2.85
C LEU A 136 -5.16 -15.94 3.12
N ILE A 137 -5.39 -17.22 3.41
CA ILE A 137 -6.71 -17.77 3.76
C ILE A 137 -7.22 -17.12 5.05
N GLN A 138 -6.39 -17.01 6.08
CA GLN A 138 -6.78 -16.36 7.33
C GLN A 138 -7.17 -14.88 7.12
N SER A 139 -6.41 -14.15 6.30
CA SER A 139 -6.75 -12.78 5.94
C SER A 139 -8.10 -12.69 5.21
N PHE A 140 -8.38 -13.63 4.32
CA PHE A 140 -9.66 -13.70 3.61
C PHE A 140 -10.84 -14.04 4.56
N LEU A 141 -10.64 -14.96 5.49
CA LEU A 141 -11.64 -15.26 6.52
C LEU A 141 -11.96 -14.04 7.39
N ILE A 142 -10.96 -13.23 7.76
CA ILE A 142 -11.19 -11.98 8.50
C ILE A 142 -12.13 -11.05 7.69
N ILE A 143 -11.96 -10.94 6.38
CA ILE A 143 -12.85 -10.14 5.52
C ILE A 143 -14.29 -10.66 5.62
N ILE A 144 -14.49 -11.98 5.49
CA ILE A 144 -15.84 -12.58 5.54
C ILE A 144 -16.50 -12.34 6.91
N TYR A 145 -15.74 -12.33 8.00
CA TYR A 145 -16.30 -12.07 9.34
C TYR A 145 -16.57 -10.58 9.62
N MET A 146 -16.05 -9.69 8.79
CA MET A 146 -16.25 -8.23 8.94
C MET A 146 -17.46 -7.70 8.16
N ASP A 147 -17.94 -8.45 7.16
CA ASP A 147 -19.12 -8.14 6.35
C ASP A 147 -20.40 -8.74 6.99
#